data_c3a7a323ed650731b5a8e4d9e9a9c5c9
#
_entry.id   c3a7a323ed650731b5a8e4d9e9a9c5c9
#
_cell.length_a   1.000
_cell.length_b   1.000
_cell.length_c   1.000
_cell.angle_alpha   90.00
_cell.angle_beta   90.00
_cell.angle_gamma   90.00
#
_symmetry.space_group_name_H-M   'P 1'
#
loop_
_entity.id
_entity.type
_entity.pdbx_description
1 polymer ?
#
loop_
_entity_poly.entity_id
_entity_poly.type
_entity_poly.pdbx_seq_one_letter_code
_entity_poly.pdbx_strand_id
1 'polypeptide(L)'
;MRRESPWRHFAGHWLVYMAILCICVTIGATLFAITAPKDSAPHTLLINCGGSLPDYTCDGQVNYPAADSEPEVVQTYVLTTGSGGYDFFIAPVYLLQELYDQQLIQPLSAESALQLSDGTPIAIDLNGEYALCLSHSAGEEAKSLLNAPQ
;
A
#
# COMPACT_ATOMS: atom_id res chain seq x y z
N MET A 1 28.52 -56.63 19.18
CA MET A 1 27.91 -55.26 19.00
C MET A 1 26.62 -55.41 18.23
N ARG A 2 25.46 -55.30 18.91
CA ARG A 2 24.15 -55.25 18.23
C ARG A 2 23.99 -53.90 17.59
N ARG A 3 23.98 -53.81 16.28
CA ARG A 3 23.58 -52.61 15.54
C ARG A 3 22.11 -52.32 15.87
N GLU A 4 21.84 -51.31 16.65
CA GLU A 4 20.49 -50.86 16.88
C GLU A 4 19.90 -50.41 15.54
N SER A 5 18.70 -50.91 15.26
CA SER A 5 17.99 -50.60 14.02
C SER A 5 17.70 -49.07 13.99
N PRO A 6 17.92 -48.35 12.86
CA PRO A 6 17.64 -46.92 12.74
C PRO A 6 16.18 -46.61 13.07
N TRP A 7 15.29 -47.53 12.92
CA TRP A 7 13.86 -47.40 13.27
C TRP A 7 13.62 -47.25 14.77
N ARG A 8 14.42 -47.91 15.62
CA ARG A 8 14.29 -47.78 17.09
C ARG A 8 14.72 -46.40 17.56
N HIS A 9 15.71 -45.83 16.94
CA HIS A 9 16.15 -44.47 17.23
C HIS A 9 15.08 -43.44 16.81
N PHE A 10 14.49 -43.65 15.64
CA PHE A 10 13.40 -42.82 15.15
C PHE A 10 12.15 -42.89 16.07
N ALA A 11 11.75 -44.12 16.47
CA ALA A 11 10.58 -44.29 17.35
C ALA A 11 10.78 -43.70 18.74
N GLY A 12 12.04 -43.65 19.26
CA GLY A 12 12.33 -43.05 20.56
C GLY A 12 12.33 -41.50 20.54
N HIS A 13 12.53 -40.90 19.37
CA HIS A 13 12.71 -39.45 19.24
C HIS A 13 11.68 -38.80 18.31
N TRP A 14 10.60 -39.50 17.96
CA TRP A 14 9.61 -39.05 17.01
C TRP A 14 8.99 -37.68 17.39
N LEU A 15 8.79 -37.42 18.70
CA LEU A 15 8.31 -36.14 19.18
C LEU A 15 9.25 -34.95 18.83
N VAL A 16 10.55 -35.21 18.91
CA VAL A 16 11.56 -34.19 18.55
C VAL A 16 11.54 -33.93 17.05
N TYR A 17 11.40 -34.98 16.22
CA TYR A 17 11.31 -34.79 14.78
C TYR A 17 10.01 -34.08 14.36
N MET A 18 8.89 -34.37 15.04
CA MET A 18 7.63 -33.66 14.82
C MET A 18 7.73 -32.19 15.22
N ALA A 19 8.37 -31.88 16.34
CA ALA A 19 8.59 -30.51 16.76
C ALA A 19 9.44 -29.72 15.75
N ILE A 20 10.53 -30.32 15.27
CA ILE A 20 11.38 -29.71 14.22
C ILE A 20 10.59 -29.50 12.94
N LEU A 21 9.79 -30.48 12.52
CA LEU A 21 8.94 -30.36 11.33
C LEU A 21 7.93 -29.20 11.47
N CYS A 22 7.26 -29.10 12.61
CA CYS A 22 6.33 -27.99 12.88
C CYS A 22 7.03 -26.63 12.81
N ILE A 23 8.22 -26.50 13.40
CA ILE A 23 9.02 -25.27 13.33
C ILE A 23 9.39 -24.93 11.88
N CYS A 24 9.85 -25.89 11.10
CA CYS A 24 10.17 -25.69 9.69
C CYS A 24 8.94 -25.28 8.86
N VAL A 25 7.78 -25.89 9.10
CA VAL A 25 6.53 -25.53 8.41
C VAL A 25 6.07 -24.12 8.79
N THR A 26 6.15 -23.74 10.07
CA THR A 26 5.77 -22.39 10.49
C THR A 26 6.70 -21.33 9.91
N ILE A 27 8.01 -21.57 9.92
CA ILE A 27 8.99 -20.66 9.30
C ILE A 27 8.74 -20.56 7.79
N GLY A 28 8.53 -21.69 7.11
CA GLY A 28 8.24 -21.73 5.68
C GLY A 28 6.95 -20.99 5.33
N ALA A 29 5.89 -21.17 6.10
CA ALA A 29 4.61 -20.49 5.90
C ALA A 29 4.73 -18.96 6.12
N THR A 30 5.48 -18.53 7.14
CA THR A 30 5.71 -17.11 7.38
C THR A 30 6.57 -16.48 6.28
N LEU A 31 7.62 -17.13 5.83
CA LEU A 31 8.44 -16.66 4.70
C LEU A 31 7.60 -16.60 3.42
N PHE A 32 6.78 -17.61 3.14
CA PHE A 32 5.89 -17.61 1.99
C PHE A 32 4.88 -16.46 2.04
N ALA A 33 4.27 -16.19 3.20
CA ALA A 33 3.34 -15.07 3.37
C ALA A 33 4.01 -13.70 3.16
N ILE A 34 5.28 -13.56 3.53
CA ILE A 34 6.05 -12.33 3.33
C ILE A 34 6.51 -12.16 1.87
N THR A 35 6.83 -13.28 1.18
CA THR A 35 7.35 -13.28 -0.19
C THR A 35 6.30 -13.57 -1.25
N ALA A 36 5.06 -13.93 -0.84
CA ALA A 36 3.97 -14.10 -1.79
C ALA A 36 3.81 -12.83 -2.62
N PRO A 37 3.74 -12.93 -3.97
CA PRO A 37 3.48 -11.77 -4.79
C PRO A 37 2.16 -11.16 -4.30
N LYS A 38 2.20 -9.89 -3.91
CA LYS A 38 0.98 -9.09 -3.71
C LYS A 38 0.18 -9.20 -5.00
N ASP A 39 -1.13 -9.34 -4.88
CA ASP A 39 -2.02 -9.28 -6.04
C ASP A 39 -1.59 -8.09 -6.90
N SER A 40 -1.27 -8.38 -8.17
CA SER A 40 -0.64 -7.42 -9.08
C SER A 40 -1.56 -6.27 -9.51
N ALA A 41 -2.80 -6.24 -9.05
CA ALA A 41 -3.69 -5.11 -9.28
C ALA A 41 -3.35 -3.97 -8.30
N PRO A 42 -3.10 -2.76 -8.79
CA PRO A 42 -2.81 -1.62 -7.93
C PRO A 42 -4.04 -1.25 -7.11
N HIS A 43 -3.86 -1.07 -5.81
CA HIS A 43 -4.93 -0.70 -4.88
C HIS A 43 -5.05 0.81 -4.75
N THR A 44 -6.30 1.31 -4.84
CA THR A 44 -6.63 2.74 -4.80
C THR A 44 -7.45 3.08 -3.57
N LEU A 45 -7.03 4.09 -2.82
CA LEU A 45 -7.77 4.65 -1.68
C LEU A 45 -8.36 6.02 -2.04
N LEU A 46 -9.66 6.18 -1.86
CA LEU A 46 -10.34 7.47 -1.99
C LEU A 46 -10.41 8.18 -0.63
N ILE A 47 -9.87 9.38 -0.56
CA ILE A 47 -10.00 10.31 0.57
C ILE A 47 -11.18 11.25 0.27
N ASN A 48 -12.36 10.89 0.76
CA ASN A 48 -13.58 11.66 0.51
C ASN A 48 -13.75 12.77 1.54
N CYS A 49 -13.56 14.00 1.12
CA CYS A 49 -13.77 15.21 1.93
C CYS A 49 -15.07 15.97 1.54
N GLY A 50 -15.97 15.35 0.80
CA GLY A 50 -17.16 15.98 0.24
C GLY A 50 -16.91 16.56 -1.16
N GLY A 51 -17.93 17.20 -1.74
CA GLY A 51 -17.87 17.72 -3.12
C GLY A 51 -18.26 16.69 -4.18
N SER A 52 -17.90 16.96 -5.43
CA SER A 52 -18.18 16.07 -6.56
C SER A 52 -17.14 14.96 -6.64
N LEU A 53 -17.52 13.75 -6.23
CA LEU A 53 -16.62 12.60 -6.32
C LEU A 53 -16.33 12.24 -7.78
N PRO A 54 -15.07 11.89 -8.11
CA PRO A 54 -14.71 11.42 -9.43
C PRO A 54 -15.32 10.04 -9.71
N ASP A 55 -15.66 9.78 -10.97
CA ASP A 55 -16.08 8.46 -11.44
C ASP A 55 -14.84 7.55 -11.60
N TYR A 56 -14.39 7.02 -10.49
CA TYR A 56 -13.20 6.18 -10.43
C TYR A 56 -13.41 4.98 -9.51
N THR A 57 -12.93 3.80 -9.91
CA THR A 57 -13.04 2.58 -9.11
C THR A 57 -11.98 2.58 -8.00
N CYS A 58 -12.42 2.53 -6.74
CA CYS A 58 -11.56 2.51 -5.57
C CYS A 58 -11.72 1.21 -4.79
N ASP A 59 -10.63 0.69 -4.23
CA ASP A 59 -10.65 -0.50 -3.37
C ASP A 59 -11.02 -0.16 -1.93
N GLY A 60 -10.73 1.08 -1.53
CA GLY A 60 -11.07 1.60 -0.22
C GLY A 60 -11.53 3.05 -0.25
N GLN A 61 -12.33 3.43 0.72
CA GLN A 61 -12.81 4.80 0.89
C GLN A 61 -12.72 5.22 2.34
N VAL A 62 -12.23 6.43 2.54
CA VAL A 62 -12.15 7.11 3.82
C VAL A 62 -13.02 8.37 3.75
N ASN A 63 -14.03 8.45 4.61
CA ASN A 63 -14.90 9.61 4.66
C ASN A 63 -14.44 10.57 5.74
N TYR A 64 -14.18 11.81 5.36
CA TYR A 64 -13.92 12.89 6.29
C TYR A 64 -15.20 13.64 6.62
N PRO A 65 -15.42 13.98 7.88
CA PRO A 65 -16.46 14.93 8.23
C PRO A 65 -16.01 16.33 7.79
N ALA A 66 -16.64 16.84 6.74
CA ALA A 66 -16.63 18.21 6.24
C ALA A 66 -15.27 18.87 5.89
N ALA A 67 -15.32 19.77 4.89
CA ALA A 67 -14.19 20.58 4.42
C ALA A 67 -13.56 21.51 5.49
N ASP A 68 -14.18 21.64 6.67
CA ASP A 68 -13.72 22.42 7.81
C ASP A 68 -12.89 21.61 8.82
N SER A 69 -12.60 20.32 8.54
CA SER A 69 -11.76 19.50 9.42
C SER A 69 -10.31 20.00 9.35
N GLU A 70 -9.70 20.21 10.52
CA GLU A 70 -8.32 20.66 10.60
C GLU A 70 -7.40 19.68 9.85
N PRO A 71 -6.42 20.16 9.05
CA PRO A 71 -5.48 19.32 8.29
C PRO A 71 -4.80 18.24 9.10
N GLU A 72 -4.53 18.50 10.39
CA GLU A 72 -3.90 17.55 11.32
C GLU A 72 -4.75 16.29 11.57
N VAL A 73 -6.09 16.42 11.55
CA VAL A 73 -7.01 15.27 11.70
C VAL A 73 -6.99 14.42 10.43
N VAL A 74 -6.98 15.07 9.28
CA VAL A 74 -6.83 14.44 7.95
C VAL A 74 -5.54 13.63 7.91
N GLN A 75 -4.45 14.27 8.29
CA GLN A 75 -3.12 13.71 8.32
C GLN A 75 -3.03 12.48 9.23
N THR A 76 -3.50 12.57 10.47
CA THR A 76 -3.47 11.44 11.41
C THR A 76 -4.25 10.25 10.88
N TYR A 77 -5.36 10.49 10.20
CA TYR A 77 -6.20 9.43 9.65
C TYR A 77 -5.57 8.80 8.39
N VAL A 78 -5.00 9.60 7.49
CA VAL A 78 -4.28 9.09 6.30
C VAL A 78 -3.04 8.32 6.72
N LEU A 79 -2.29 8.77 7.74
CA LEU A 79 -1.15 8.04 8.29
C LEU A 79 -1.57 6.71 8.91
N THR A 80 -2.69 6.65 9.62
CA THR A 80 -3.18 5.42 10.25
C THR A 80 -3.79 4.44 9.24
N THR A 81 -4.42 4.93 8.17
CA THR A 81 -4.99 4.10 7.10
C THR A 81 -4.04 3.89 5.91
N GLY A 82 -3.18 4.86 5.60
CA GLY A 82 -2.29 4.86 4.44
C GLY A 82 -1.10 3.91 4.54
N SER A 83 -0.75 3.45 5.75
CA SER A 83 0.23 2.35 5.92
C SER A 83 -0.28 0.99 5.41
N GLY A 84 -1.51 0.93 4.93
CA GLY A 84 -2.21 -0.30 4.53
C GLY A 84 -1.87 -0.87 3.16
N GLY A 85 -0.90 -0.31 2.42
CA GLY A 85 -0.44 -0.89 1.16
C GLY A 85 -1.24 -0.48 -0.07
N TYR A 86 -1.81 0.73 -0.08
CA TYR A 86 -2.39 1.33 -1.28
C TYR A 86 -1.28 1.90 -2.17
N ASP A 87 -1.44 1.72 -3.49
CA ASP A 87 -0.52 2.23 -4.50
C ASP A 87 -0.90 3.63 -4.96
N PHE A 88 -2.20 3.92 -5.00
CA PHE A 88 -2.75 5.20 -5.41
C PHE A 88 -3.62 5.81 -4.34
N PHE A 89 -3.61 7.15 -4.28
CA PHE A 89 -4.58 7.94 -3.52
C PHE A 89 -5.38 8.82 -4.47
N ILE A 90 -6.68 8.88 -4.25
CA ILE A 90 -7.54 9.93 -4.82
C ILE A 90 -7.82 10.91 -3.69
N ALA A 91 -7.29 12.10 -3.82
CA ALA A 91 -7.34 13.12 -2.79
C ALA A 91 -7.83 14.47 -3.35
N PRO A 92 -8.47 15.31 -2.51
CA PRO A 92 -8.78 16.67 -2.90
C PRO A 92 -7.52 17.46 -3.26
N VAL A 93 -7.61 18.29 -4.31
CA VAL A 93 -6.48 19.05 -4.84
C VAL A 93 -5.84 19.94 -3.75
N TYR A 94 -6.63 20.52 -2.85
CA TYR A 94 -6.12 21.38 -1.78
C TYR A 94 -5.28 20.65 -0.72
N LEU A 95 -5.36 19.32 -0.64
CA LEU A 95 -4.55 18.51 0.29
C LEU A 95 -3.22 18.06 -0.30
N LEU A 96 -2.99 18.20 -1.60
CA LEU A 96 -1.82 17.63 -2.28
C LEU A 96 -0.49 18.12 -1.69
N GLN A 97 -0.39 19.43 -1.38
CA GLN A 97 0.82 20.01 -0.79
C GLN A 97 1.12 19.34 0.55
N GLU A 98 0.12 19.19 1.40
CA GLU A 98 0.28 18.60 2.73
C GLU A 98 0.65 17.12 2.64
N LEU A 99 -0.02 16.34 1.77
CA LEU A 99 0.31 14.93 1.55
C LEU A 99 1.75 14.74 1.06
N TYR A 100 2.24 15.67 0.24
CA TYR A 100 3.61 15.65 -0.25
C TYR A 100 4.61 16.00 0.85
N ASP A 101 4.37 17.05 1.63
CA ASP A 101 5.23 17.49 2.74
C ASP A 101 5.35 16.39 3.82
N GLN A 102 4.30 15.58 3.98
CA GLN A 102 4.26 14.42 4.86
C GLN A 102 4.88 13.15 4.28
N GLN A 103 5.40 13.21 3.06
CA GLN A 103 5.99 12.07 2.34
C GLN A 103 5.01 10.89 2.13
N LEU A 104 3.71 11.16 2.02
CA LEU A 104 2.70 10.14 1.75
C LEU A 104 2.54 9.88 0.26
N ILE A 105 2.83 10.87 -0.57
CA ILE A 105 2.80 10.80 -2.02
C ILE A 105 4.15 11.17 -2.60
N GLN A 106 4.41 10.71 -3.83
CA GLN A 106 5.66 10.95 -4.54
C GLN A 106 5.42 11.65 -5.88
N PRO A 107 6.44 12.35 -6.42
CA PRO A 107 6.33 13.03 -7.71
C PRO A 107 5.99 12.07 -8.85
N LEU A 108 5.28 12.58 -9.85
CA LEU A 108 4.96 11.91 -11.11
C LEU A 108 5.86 12.40 -12.23
N SER A 109 6.07 11.55 -13.24
CA SER A 109 6.79 11.94 -14.48
C SER A 109 5.84 12.27 -15.64
N ALA A 110 4.54 12.42 -15.38
CA ALA A 110 3.54 12.69 -16.41
C ALA A 110 3.54 14.16 -16.83
N GLU A 111 3.52 14.43 -18.13
CA GLU A 111 3.52 15.80 -18.70
C GLU A 111 2.26 16.61 -18.34
N SER A 112 1.13 15.93 -18.10
CA SER A 112 -0.16 16.54 -17.74
C SER A 112 -0.42 16.61 -16.25
N ALA A 113 0.59 16.38 -15.40
CA ALA A 113 0.42 16.37 -13.95
C ALA A 113 0.18 17.78 -13.39
N LEU A 114 -0.69 17.85 -12.37
CA LEU A 114 -0.82 19.02 -11.51
C LEU A 114 0.51 19.28 -10.81
N GLN A 115 0.90 20.55 -10.77
CA GLN A 115 2.14 20.97 -10.15
C GLN A 115 1.87 21.65 -8.81
N LEU A 116 2.75 21.38 -7.85
CA LEU A 116 2.81 22.12 -6.60
C LEU A 116 3.36 23.53 -6.84
N SER A 117 3.36 24.36 -5.80
CA SER A 117 3.87 25.74 -5.84
C SER A 117 5.33 25.86 -6.26
N ASP A 118 6.13 24.82 -6.05
CA ASP A 118 7.55 24.70 -6.44
C ASP A 118 7.76 24.15 -7.86
N GLY A 119 6.67 23.84 -8.58
CA GLY A 119 6.71 23.25 -9.92
C GLY A 119 6.85 21.73 -9.95
N THR A 120 6.85 21.04 -8.80
CA THR A 120 6.93 19.59 -8.74
C THR A 120 5.63 18.96 -9.25
N PRO A 121 5.66 18.08 -10.29
CA PRO A 121 4.48 17.38 -10.75
C PRO A 121 4.09 16.28 -9.76
N ILE A 122 2.86 16.27 -9.27
CA ILE A 122 2.48 15.45 -8.11
C ILE A 122 1.24 14.58 -8.32
N ALA A 123 0.30 15.00 -9.17
CA ALA A 123 -0.98 14.32 -9.32
C ALA A 123 -1.58 14.51 -10.70
N ILE A 124 -2.50 13.62 -11.07
CA ILE A 124 -3.32 13.75 -12.29
C ILE A 124 -4.69 14.29 -11.89
N ASP A 125 -5.11 15.42 -12.48
CA ASP A 125 -6.44 15.98 -12.24
C ASP A 125 -7.53 15.03 -12.76
N LEU A 126 -8.54 14.76 -11.94
CA LEU A 126 -9.68 13.92 -12.32
C LEU A 126 -10.92 14.74 -12.66
N ASN A 127 -11.22 15.80 -11.90
CA ASN A 127 -12.43 16.60 -12.09
C ASN A 127 -12.30 18.04 -11.58
N GLY A 128 -11.09 18.54 -11.33
CA GLY A 128 -10.81 19.86 -10.78
C GLY A 128 -10.92 19.94 -9.26
N GLU A 129 -11.60 19.01 -8.60
CA GLU A 129 -11.72 18.95 -7.14
C GLU A 129 -10.85 17.83 -6.56
N TYR A 130 -10.73 16.71 -7.27
CA TYR A 130 -9.96 15.54 -6.88
C TYR A 130 -8.88 15.20 -7.89
N ALA A 131 -7.78 14.68 -7.38
CA ALA A 131 -6.66 14.24 -8.18
C ALA A 131 -6.15 12.87 -7.77
N LEU A 132 -5.61 12.12 -8.73
CA LEU A 132 -4.98 10.83 -8.55
C LEU A 132 -3.49 11.00 -8.27
N CYS A 133 -3.04 10.53 -7.12
CA CYS A 133 -1.67 10.64 -6.65
C CYS A 133 -1.03 9.25 -6.52
N LEU A 134 0.28 9.20 -6.70
CA LEU A 134 1.07 8.00 -6.46
C LEU A 134 1.52 7.95 -5.00
N SER A 135 1.19 6.86 -4.30
CA SER A 135 1.62 6.64 -2.91
C SER A 135 3.15 6.54 -2.82
N HIS A 136 3.72 6.99 -1.71
CA HIS A 136 5.15 6.80 -1.45
C HIS A 136 5.54 5.32 -1.35
N SER A 137 4.62 4.46 -0.90
CA SER A 137 4.79 3.01 -0.80
C SER A 137 4.46 2.23 -2.08
N ALA A 138 4.08 2.93 -3.16
CA ALA A 138 3.67 2.29 -4.42
C ALA A 138 4.79 1.46 -5.04
N GLY A 139 4.41 0.28 -5.53
CA GLY A 139 5.31 -0.62 -6.25
C GLY A 139 5.73 -0.08 -7.63
N GLU A 140 6.77 -0.67 -8.23
CA GLU A 140 7.28 -0.26 -9.55
C GLU A 140 6.23 -0.44 -10.66
N GLU A 141 5.32 -1.40 -10.53
CA GLU A 141 4.23 -1.61 -11.50
C GLU A 141 3.25 -0.44 -11.49
N ALA A 142 2.85 0.03 -10.31
CA ALA A 142 1.99 1.20 -10.17
C ALA A 142 2.63 2.48 -10.73
N LYS A 143 3.94 2.66 -10.49
CA LYS A 143 4.71 3.76 -11.07
C LYS A 143 4.71 3.72 -12.60
N SER A 144 4.87 2.53 -13.18
CA SER A 144 4.89 2.37 -14.63
C SER A 144 3.56 2.69 -15.28
N LEU A 145 2.43 2.42 -14.60
CA LEU A 145 1.08 2.71 -15.11
C LEU A 145 0.81 4.21 -15.25
N LEU A 146 1.25 5.02 -14.29
CA LEU A 146 1.05 6.48 -14.36
C LEU A 146 2.07 7.21 -15.22
N ASN A 147 3.25 6.64 -15.40
CA ASN A 147 4.32 7.23 -16.20
C ASN A 147 4.32 6.74 -17.66
N ALA A 148 3.39 5.86 -18.04
CA ALA A 148 3.25 5.44 -19.43
C ALA A 148 2.76 6.62 -20.29
N PRO A 149 3.40 6.92 -21.43
CA PRO A 149 2.92 7.93 -22.35
C PRO A 149 1.53 7.53 -22.86
N GLN A 150 0.55 8.40 -22.65
CA GLN A 150 -0.80 8.29 -23.21
C GLN A 150 -0.84 8.78 -24.65
#